data_66712f21f94e940e77947487a17b9d77
#
_entry.id   66712f21f94e940e77947487a17b9d77
#
_cell.length_a   1.000
_cell.length_b   1.000
_cell.length_c   1.000
_cell.angle_alpha   90.00
_cell.angle_beta   90.00
_cell.angle_gamma   90.00
#
_symmetry.space_group_name_H-M   'P 1'
#
loop_
_entity.id
_entity.type
_entity.pdbx_description
1 polymer ?
#
loop_
_entity_poly.entity_id
_entity_poly.type
_entity_poly.pdbx_seq_one_letter_code
_entity_poly.pdbx_strand_id
1 'polypeptide(L)'
;MKGYEYYVVYETMKKGEGIIGKGATAVGFKKRIESMEDIGEIGTRILEEIVGGIVKDEEELKKMNVLIVNYKLLKEIEYGE
;
A
#
# COMPACT_ATOMS: atom_id res chain seq x y z
N MET A 1 13.17 -18.13 -6.94
CA MET A 1 11.96 -17.41 -6.55
C MET A 1 12.08 -15.96 -6.94
N LYS A 2 11.03 -15.40 -7.51
CA LYS A 2 11.04 -14.00 -7.92
C LYS A 2 10.15 -13.13 -7.07
N GLY A 3 10.59 -11.91 -6.87
CA GLY A 3 9.78 -10.88 -6.27
C GLY A 3 9.80 -9.65 -7.15
N TYR A 4 8.95 -8.71 -6.84
CA TYR A 4 8.81 -7.49 -7.64
C TYR A 4 8.75 -6.30 -6.70
N GLU A 5 9.47 -5.25 -7.04
CA GLU A 5 9.43 -4.03 -6.25
C GLU A 5 8.68 -2.97 -7.02
N TYR A 6 7.66 -2.40 -6.38
CA TYR A 6 6.83 -1.36 -6.98
C TYR A 6 7.00 -0.05 -6.23
N TYR A 7 7.01 1.03 -6.98
CA TYR A 7 6.84 2.37 -6.43
C TYR A 7 5.34 2.65 -6.44
N VAL A 8 4.81 2.98 -5.28
CA VAL A 8 3.36 3.12 -5.09
C VAL A 8 3.06 4.51 -4.56
N VAL A 9 2.13 5.19 -5.21
CA VAL A 9 1.62 6.48 -4.75
C VAL A 9 0.21 6.22 -4.21
N TYR A 10 -0.05 6.72 -3.01
CA TYR A 10 -1.32 6.44 -2.35
C TYR A 10 -1.88 7.65 -1.65
N GLU A 11 -3.18 7.60 -1.38
CA GLU A 11 -3.88 8.59 -0.58
C GLU A 11 -4.50 7.88 0.61
N THR A 12 -4.48 8.53 1.76
CA THR A 12 -5.14 8.03 2.96
C THR A 12 -6.47 8.74 3.08
N MET A 13 -7.53 7.96 3.25
CA MET A 13 -8.89 8.49 3.36
C MET A 13 -9.45 8.15 4.72
N LYS A 14 -10.29 9.02 5.25
CA LYS A 14 -10.96 8.79 6.51
C LYS A 14 -12.45 8.96 6.31
N LYS A 15 -13.23 8.01 6.83
CA LYS A 15 -14.68 8.04 6.70
C LYS A 15 -15.24 9.35 7.25
N GLY A 16 -16.02 10.03 6.43
CA GLY A 16 -16.63 11.30 6.80
C GLY A 16 -15.75 12.52 6.56
N GLU A 17 -14.48 12.34 6.26
CA GLU A 17 -13.55 13.46 6.05
C GLU A 17 -12.92 13.51 4.67
N GLY A 18 -12.98 12.40 3.93
CA GLY A 18 -12.36 12.32 2.62
C GLY A 18 -10.86 12.06 2.70
N ILE A 19 -10.12 12.66 1.78
CA ILE A 19 -8.68 12.48 1.70
C ILE A 19 -8.00 13.31 2.80
N ILE A 20 -7.24 12.64 3.67
CA ILE A 20 -6.57 13.31 4.77
C ILE A 20 -5.05 13.27 4.64
N GLY A 21 -4.52 12.54 3.67
CA GLY A 21 -3.08 12.49 3.49
C GLY A 21 -2.71 11.82 2.19
N LYS A 22 -1.46 12.00 1.79
CA LYS A 22 -0.89 11.40 0.58
C LYS A 22 0.50 10.92 0.89
N GLY A 23 0.95 9.90 0.18
CA GLY A 23 2.30 9.41 0.36
C GLY A 23 2.75 8.57 -0.80
N ALA A 24 4.00 8.18 -0.74
CA ALA A 24 4.60 7.27 -1.73
C ALA A 24 5.61 6.40 -1.03
N THR A 25 5.72 5.17 -1.48
CA THR A 25 6.64 4.22 -0.87
C THR A 25 6.98 3.11 -1.87
N ALA A 26 8.05 2.40 -1.58
CA ALA A 26 8.40 1.21 -2.34
C ALA A 26 7.86 -0.01 -1.59
N VAL A 27 7.24 -0.91 -2.33
CA VAL A 27 6.61 -2.10 -1.76
C VAL A 27 7.09 -3.32 -2.53
N GLY A 28 7.53 -4.34 -1.78
CA GLY A 28 7.85 -5.62 -2.39
C GLY A 28 6.59 -6.48 -2.51
N PHE A 29 6.44 -7.15 -3.63
CA PHE A 29 5.30 -7.99 -3.88
C PHE A 29 5.73 -9.31 -4.49
N LYS A 30 5.01 -10.36 -4.19
CA LYS A 30 5.39 -11.73 -4.59
C LYS A 30 5.13 -12.03 -6.06
N LYS A 31 4.38 -11.19 -6.74
CA LYS A 31 4.00 -11.37 -8.15
C LYS A 31 3.79 -10.03 -8.79
N ARG A 32 3.62 -10.02 -10.11
CA ARG A 32 3.26 -8.79 -10.81
C ARG A 32 1.81 -8.42 -10.47
N ILE A 33 1.55 -7.14 -10.40
CA ILE A 33 0.19 -6.65 -10.19
C ILE A 33 -0.61 -6.92 -11.45
N GLU A 34 -1.68 -7.72 -11.31
CA GLU A 34 -2.50 -8.11 -12.45
C GLU A 34 -3.98 -7.84 -12.26
N SER A 35 -4.39 -7.54 -11.05
CA SER A 35 -5.81 -7.41 -10.73
C SER A 35 -6.06 -6.36 -9.67
N MET A 36 -7.33 -6.00 -9.52
CA MET A 36 -7.74 -5.09 -8.45
C MET A 36 -7.50 -5.71 -7.08
N GLU A 37 -7.56 -7.04 -6.97
CA GLU A 37 -7.27 -7.71 -5.71
C GLU A 37 -5.82 -7.51 -5.29
N ASP A 38 -4.91 -7.53 -6.25
CA ASP A 38 -3.48 -7.30 -5.97
C ASP A 38 -3.27 -5.88 -5.46
N ILE A 39 -3.93 -4.92 -6.08
CA ILE A 39 -3.86 -3.51 -5.67
C ILE A 39 -4.44 -3.35 -4.27
N GLY A 40 -5.56 -4.03 -3.99
CA GLY A 40 -6.18 -4.01 -2.67
C GLY A 40 -5.27 -4.58 -1.60
N GLU A 41 -4.57 -5.65 -1.91
CA GLU A 41 -3.64 -6.27 -0.96
C GLU A 41 -2.51 -5.31 -0.61
N ILE A 42 -1.97 -4.62 -1.61
CA ILE A 42 -0.92 -3.61 -1.39
C ILE A 42 -1.45 -2.47 -0.54
N GLY A 43 -2.66 -2.00 -0.82
CA GLY A 43 -3.29 -0.95 -0.04
C GLY A 43 -3.46 -1.35 1.43
N THR A 44 -3.87 -2.59 1.67
CA THR A 44 -4.02 -3.11 3.04
C THR A 44 -2.66 -3.14 3.76
N ARG A 45 -1.61 -3.56 3.07
CA ARG A 45 -0.28 -3.58 3.66
C ARG A 45 0.19 -2.18 4.03
N ILE A 46 -0.06 -1.21 3.17
CA ILE A 46 0.32 0.18 3.46
C ILE A 46 -0.46 0.69 4.67
N LEU A 47 -1.75 0.38 4.74
CA LEU A 47 -2.57 0.77 5.86
C LEU A 47 -2.02 0.21 7.17
N GLU A 48 -1.67 -1.06 7.19
CA GLU A 48 -1.17 -1.72 8.39
C GLU A 48 0.24 -1.29 8.78
N GLU A 49 1.14 -1.19 7.81
CA GLU A 49 2.55 -0.97 8.09
C GLU A 49 2.92 0.50 8.22
N ILE A 50 2.31 1.37 7.44
CA ILE A 50 2.65 2.80 7.44
C ILE A 50 1.65 3.60 8.26
N VAL A 51 0.38 3.54 7.88
CA VAL A 51 -0.65 4.32 8.56
C VAL A 51 -0.83 3.82 10.00
N GLY A 52 -0.82 2.52 10.19
CA GLY A 52 -0.89 1.92 11.53
C GLY A 52 0.29 2.27 12.41
N GLY A 53 1.45 2.57 11.81
CA GLY A 53 2.62 3.03 12.55
C GLY A 53 2.52 4.46 13.02
N ILE A 54 1.70 5.27 12.34
CA ILE A 54 1.51 6.68 12.66
C ILE A 54 0.28 6.88 13.55
N VAL A 55 -0.82 6.25 13.19
CA VAL A 55 -2.09 6.35 13.92
C VAL A 55 -2.16 5.24 14.95
N LYS A 56 -2.07 5.60 16.23
CA LYS A 56 -2.03 4.62 17.31
C LYS A 56 -3.42 4.27 17.85
N ASP A 57 -4.41 5.08 17.57
CA ASP A 57 -5.78 4.86 18.03
C ASP A 57 -6.50 3.90 17.10
N GLU A 58 -6.84 2.72 17.59
CA GLU A 58 -7.49 1.69 16.78
C GLU A 58 -8.86 2.13 16.24
N GLU A 59 -9.58 2.93 17.00
CA GLU A 59 -10.88 3.43 16.57
C GLU A 59 -10.73 4.36 15.36
N GLU A 60 -9.70 5.19 15.38
CA GLU A 60 -9.41 6.06 14.26
C GLU A 60 -8.94 5.26 13.05
N LEU A 61 -8.08 4.26 13.30
CA LEU A 61 -7.54 3.45 12.23
C LEU A 61 -8.63 2.68 11.48
N LYS A 62 -9.65 2.23 12.18
CA LYS A 62 -10.79 1.52 11.57
C LYS A 62 -11.57 2.37 10.59
N LYS A 63 -11.50 3.69 10.73
CA LYS A 63 -12.19 4.62 9.84
C LYS A 63 -11.36 4.98 8.61
N MET A 64 -10.13 4.51 8.56
CA MET A 64 -9.19 4.88 7.51
C MET A 64 -9.11 3.83 6.43
N ASN A 65 -8.74 4.27 5.23
CA ASN A 65 -8.53 3.40 4.10
C ASN A 65 -7.42 3.98 3.24
N VAL A 66 -6.77 3.14 2.47
CA VAL A 66 -5.70 3.56 1.57
C VAL A 66 -6.15 3.32 0.14
N LEU A 67 -6.07 4.35 -0.67
CA LEU A 67 -6.36 4.28 -2.09
C LEU A 67 -5.05 4.35 -2.86
N ILE A 68 -4.79 3.35 -3.68
CA ILE A 68 -3.62 3.36 -4.54
C ILE A 68 -3.97 4.20 -5.76
N VAL A 69 -3.26 5.31 -5.92
CA VAL A 69 -3.51 6.25 -7.02
C VAL A 69 -2.72 5.88 -8.25
N ASN A 70 -1.49 5.41 -8.05
CA ASN A 70 -0.62 5.05 -9.15
C ASN A 70 0.45 4.09 -8.65
N TYR A 71 1.00 3.31 -9.57
CA TYR A 71 2.10 2.41 -9.22
C TYR A 71 2.97 2.18 -10.44
N LYS A 72 4.23 1.82 -10.19
CA LYS A 72 5.19 1.57 -11.25
C LYS A 72 6.11 0.45 -10.81
N LEU A 73 6.32 -0.52 -11.69
CA LEU A 73 7.30 -1.57 -11.42
C LEU A 73 8.69 -0.98 -11.49
N LEU A 74 9.44 -1.11 -10.42
CA LEU A 74 10.82 -0.62 -10.35
C LEU A 74 11.80 -1.67 -10.82
N LYS A 75 11.65 -2.89 -10.30
CA LYS A 75 12.56 -3.97 -10.70
C LYS A 75 12.01 -5.33 -10.27
N GLU A 76 12.52 -6.37 -10.93
CA GLU A 76 12.30 -7.73 -10.51
C GLU A 76 13.47 -8.10 -9.60
N ILE A 77 13.18 -8.86 -8.57
CA ILE A 77 14.17 -9.30 -7.60
C ILE A 77 14.24 -10.81 -7.66
N GLU A 78 15.46 -11.35 -7.84
CA GLU A 78 15.68 -12.79 -7.76
C GLU A 78 16.13 -13.10 -6.34
N TYR A 79 15.38 -13.94 -5.67
CA TYR A 79 15.80 -14.40 -4.37
C TYR A 79 16.61 -15.68 -4.58
N GLY A 80 17.82 -15.66 -4.12
CA GLY A 80 18.72 -16.79 -4.23
C GLY A 80 18.21 -17.95 -3.40
N GLU A 81 18.52 -19.16 -3.81
CA GLU A 81 18.16 -20.30 -3.10
C GLU A 81 19.22 -20.87 -2.39
#